data_c5686aeb5dbd981deff8126e11adc059
#
_entry.id   c5686aeb5dbd981deff8126e11adc059
#
_cell.length_a   1.000
_cell.length_b   1.000
_cell.length_c   1.000
_cell.angle_alpha   90.00
_cell.angle_beta   90.00
_cell.angle_gamma   90.00
#
_symmetry.space_group_name_H-M   'P 1'
#
loop_
_entity.id
_entity.type
_entity.pdbx_description
1 polymer ?
#
loop_
_entity_poly.entity_id
_entity_poly.type
_entity_poly.pdbx_seq_one_letter_code
_entity_poly.pdbx_strand_id
1 'polypeptide(L)'
;MLENALKCSCFLACHFYNILEENRTMQKLMGLVRRCVDDYHMISAGDKIAVGVSGGKDSLVLLVLLAGLREYFTHPFELHAITIDMGLGMDYSAVAKLCEEINVPYHIVKTEIAPIIFDHRKEKNPCSMCAKMRRGALNQAILDLGFNKLALGHHYDDAVETFVMNLLFEGRIGCFQPVTNLDRTGIIQIRPMLYIHERTVDNFAIRKALPVVENRCPVDKTTKRTEVKDLIYNLSQTYPDLKERVFGAMQRYPLPEWEPQGRYKRPKEQE
;
A
#
# COMPACT_ATOMS: atom_id res chain seq x y z
N MET A 1 -3.15 6.87 50.48
CA MET A 1 -3.54 5.58 49.88
C MET A 1 -4.66 5.73 48.82
N LEU A 2 -5.66 6.58 49.01
CA LEU A 2 -6.76 6.79 48.05
C LEU A 2 -6.34 7.45 46.71
N GLU A 3 -5.35 8.36 46.69
CA GLU A 3 -4.87 9.01 45.48
C GLU A 3 -4.14 8.08 44.49
N ASN A 4 -3.45 7.05 45.01
CA ASN A 4 -2.78 6.06 44.18
C ASN A 4 -3.75 5.07 43.53
N ALA A 5 -4.87 4.78 44.18
CA ALA A 5 -5.92 3.90 43.64
C ALA A 5 -6.71 4.57 42.50
N LEU A 6 -6.97 5.88 42.59
CA LEU A 6 -7.64 6.65 41.56
C LEU A 6 -6.75 6.82 40.29
N LYS A 7 -5.44 7.04 40.46
CA LYS A 7 -4.48 7.12 39.32
C LYS A 7 -4.34 5.76 38.60
N CYS A 8 -4.35 4.65 39.34
CA CYS A 8 -4.26 3.30 38.77
C CYS A 8 -5.55 2.93 38.00
N SER A 9 -6.73 3.28 38.50
CA SER A 9 -8.00 3.04 37.84
C SER A 9 -8.15 3.86 36.56
N CYS A 10 -7.69 5.12 36.52
CA CYS A 10 -7.70 5.97 35.34
C CYS A 10 -6.72 5.45 34.26
N PHE A 11 -5.54 4.95 34.68
CA PHE A 11 -4.55 4.38 33.75
C PHE A 11 -5.03 3.09 33.08
N LEU A 12 -5.67 2.21 33.85
CA LEU A 12 -6.29 0.98 33.32
C LEU A 12 -7.46 1.29 32.38
N ALA A 13 -8.30 2.26 32.72
CA ALA A 13 -9.41 2.67 31.86
C ALA A 13 -8.92 3.30 30.54
N CYS A 14 -7.89 4.15 30.59
CA CYS A 14 -7.25 4.71 29.39
C CYS A 14 -6.59 3.62 28.53
N HIS A 15 -5.93 2.65 29.16
CA HIS A 15 -5.30 1.54 28.42
C HIS A 15 -6.35 0.65 27.74
N PHE A 16 -7.43 0.33 28.44
CA PHE A 16 -8.54 -0.46 27.88
C PHE A 16 -9.27 0.28 26.75
N TYR A 17 -9.49 1.59 26.91
CA TYR A 17 -10.06 2.44 25.87
C TYR A 17 -9.20 2.47 24.60
N ASN A 18 -7.87 2.60 24.75
CA ASN A 18 -6.94 2.58 23.61
C ASN A 18 -6.97 1.26 22.86
N ILE A 19 -7.00 0.11 23.57
CA ILE A 19 -7.10 -1.22 22.93
C ILE A 19 -8.41 -1.36 22.14
N LEU A 20 -9.52 -0.90 22.69
CA LEU A 20 -10.82 -0.96 22.00
C LEU A 20 -10.85 -0.07 20.75
N GLU A 21 -10.31 1.14 20.82
CA GLU A 21 -10.20 2.06 19.70
C GLU A 21 -9.28 1.52 18.58
N GLU A 22 -8.16 0.89 18.98
CA GLU A 22 -7.25 0.25 18.02
C GLU A 22 -7.92 -0.90 17.27
N ASN A 23 -8.63 -1.77 17.99
CA ASN A 23 -9.36 -2.88 17.39
C ASN A 23 -10.46 -2.39 16.45
N ARG A 24 -11.19 -1.33 16.84
CA ARG A 24 -12.22 -0.70 16.00
C ARG A 24 -11.62 -0.09 14.74
N THR A 25 -10.47 0.57 14.84
CA THR A 25 -9.76 1.16 13.70
C THR A 25 -9.28 0.07 12.75
N MET A 26 -8.68 -1.01 13.28
CA MET A 26 -8.24 -2.16 12.49
C MET A 26 -9.40 -2.80 11.73
N GLN A 27 -10.51 -3.06 12.39
CA GLN A 27 -11.72 -3.63 11.76
C GLN A 27 -12.27 -2.74 10.65
N LYS A 28 -12.30 -1.41 10.86
CA LYS A 28 -12.74 -0.45 9.85
C LYS A 28 -11.83 -0.50 8.61
N LEU A 29 -10.52 -0.51 8.80
CA LEU A 29 -9.56 -0.58 7.69
C LEU A 29 -9.63 -1.91 6.95
N MET A 30 -9.71 -3.03 7.67
CA MET A 30 -9.92 -4.35 7.05
C MET A 30 -11.22 -4.40 6.25
N GLY A 31 -12.29 -3.74 6.73
CA GLY A 31 -13.54 -3.60 5.99
C GLY A 31 -13.38 -2.86 4.66
N LEU A 32 -12.58 -1.78 4.63
CA LEU A 32 -12.27 -1.06 3.39
C LEU A 32 -11.40 -1.89 2.44
N VAL A 33 -10.38 -2.59 2.96
CA VAL A 33 -9.56 -3.52 2.17
C VAL A 33 -10.41 -4.63 1.59
N ARG A 34 -11.24 -5.29 2.42
CA ARG A 34 -12.14 -6.35 1.97
C ARG A 34 -13.07 -5.85 0.86
N ARG A 35 -13.69 -4.68 1.04
CA ARG A 35 -14.54 -4.08 0.02
C ARG A 35 -13.79 -3.84 -1.29
N CYS A 36 -12.57 -3.30 -1.23
CA CYS A 36 -11.74 -3.08 -2.41
C CYS A 36 -11.38 -4.41 -3.10
N VAL A 37 -11.01 -5.43 -2.32
CA VAL A 37 -10.71 -6.78 -2.81
C VAL A 37 -11.92 -7.41 -3.51
N ASP A 38 -13.11 -7.29 -2.91
CA ASP A 38 -14.36 -7.83 -3.45
C ASP A 38 -14.80 -7.06 -4.72
N ASP A 39 -14.74 -5.73 -4.71
CA ASP A 39 -15.17 -4.88 -5.82
C ASP A 39 -14.34 -5.08 -7.09
N TYR A 40 -13.05 -5.39 -6.95
CA TYR A 40 -12.13 -5.61 -8.07
C TYR A 40 -11.68 -7.07 -8.24
N HIS A 41 -12.31 -8.02 -7.55
CA HIS A 41 -12.00 -9.45 -7.61
C HIS A 41 -10.50 -9.77 -7.47
N MET A 42 -9.85 -9.11 -6.49
CA MET A 42 -8.40 -9.16 -6.33
C MET A 42 -7.88 -10.49 -5.80
N ILE A 43 -8.68 -11.20 -4.98
CA ILE A 43 -8.26 -12.42 -4.28
C ILE A 43 -9.27 -13.54 -4.53
N SER A 44 -8.76 -14.69 -4.93
CA SER A 44 -9.51 -15.94 -5.13
C SER A 44 -9.01 -17.02 -4.17
N ALA A 45 -9.81 -18.05 -3.94
CA ALA A 45 -9.40 -19.18 -3.12
C ALA A 45 -8.17 -19.88 -3.72
N GLY A 46 -7.19 -20.17 -2.87
CA GLY A 46 -5.94 -20.83 -3.27
C GLY A 46 -4.88 -19.88 -3.84
N ASP A 47 -5.12 -18.57 -3.88
CA ASP A 47 -4.08 -17.61 -4.29
C ASP A 47 -2.88 -17.61 -3.34
N LYS A 48 -1.70 -17.45 -3.93
CA LYS A 48 -0.44 -17.24 -3.23
C LYS A 48 0.01 -15.82 -3.43
N ILE A 49 -0.13 -15.00 -2.39
CA ILE A 49 0.06 -13.55 -2.44
C ILE A 49 1.38 -13.16 -1.78
N ALA A 50 2.22 -12.48 -2.52
CA ALA A 50 3.40 -11.81 -2.00
C ALA A 50 3.09 -10.33 -1.77
N VAL A 51 3.35 -9.79 -0.58
CA VAL A 51 3.36 -8.36 -0.32
C VAL A 51 4.75 -7.81 -0.59
N GLY A 52 4.86 -6.85 -1.50
CA GLY A 52 6.10 -6.11 -1.74
C GLY A 52 6.37 -5.13 -0.60
N VAL A 53 7.23 -5.52 0.36
CA VAL A 53 7.56 -4.71 1.53
C VAL A 53 8.78 -3.85 1.24
N SER A 54 8.61 -2.55 1.11
CA SER A 54 9.70 -1.59 0.87
C SER A 54 10.36 -1.09 2.16
N GLY A 55 9.80 -1.43 3.32
CA GLY A 55 10.13 -0.83 4.60
C GLY A 55 9.39 0.48 4.90
N GLY A 56 8.71 1.06 3.91
CA GLY A 56 7.86 2.25 4.10
C GLY A 56 6.52 1.92 4.75
N LYS A 57 5.92 2.92 5.40
CA LYS A 57 4.65 2.82 6.14
C LYS A 57 3.53 2.11 5.36
N ASP A 58 3.34 2.45 4.08
CA ASP A 58 2.23 1.97 3.26
C ASP A 58 2.33 0.45 3.03
N SER A 59 3.53 -0.05 2.75
CA SER A 59 3.76 -1.48 2.56
C SER A 59 3.61 -2.28 3.86
N LEU A 60 3.99 -1.71 5.00
CA LEU A 60 3.81 -2.34 6.32
C LEU A 60 2.34 -2.36 6.74
N VAL A 61 1.61 -1.27 6.50
CA VAL A 61 0.16 -1.21 6.76
C VAL A 61 -0.57 -2.24 5.90
N LEU A 62 -0.26 -2.32 4.59
CA LEU A 62 -0.82 -3.34 3.71
C LEU A 62 -0.58 -4.75 4.24
N LEU A 63 0.65 -5.04 4.66
CA LEU A 63 1.03 -6.34 5.20
C LEU A 63 0.18 -6.72 6.42
N VAL A 64 0.08 -5.82 7.40
CA VAL A 64 -0.72 -6.04 8.62
C VAL A 64 -2.21 -6.21 8.31
N LEU A 65 -2.76 -5.39 7.39
CA LEU A 65 -4.17 -5.49 7.01
C LEU A 65 -4.49 -6.79 6.26
N LEU A 66 -3.61 -7.25 5.36
CA LEU A 66 -3.80 -8.52 4.66
C LEU A 66 -3.60 -9.73 5.59
N ALA A 67 -2.66 -9.67 6.53
CA ALA A 67 -2.50 -10.70 7.55
C ALA A 67 -3.76 -10.83 8.42
N GLY A 68 -4.33 -9.69 8.87
CA GLY A 68 -5.60 -9.70 9.59
C GLY A 68 -6.79 -10.17 8.73
N LEU A 69 -6.86 -9.76 7.47
CA LEU A 69 -7.92 -10.17 6.55
C LEU A 69 -7.88 -11.67 6.30
N ARG A 70 -6.71 -12.29 6.14
CA ARG A 70 -6.50 -13.72 5.91
C ARG A 70 -7.27 -14.59 6.91
N GLU A 71 -7.33 -14.18 8.17
CA GLU A 71 -7.98 -14.95 9.25
C GLU A 71 -9.51 -15.05 9.11
N TYR A 72 -10.14 -14.10 8.40
CA TYR A 72 -11.60 -13.98 8.30
C TYR A 72 -12.14 -13.94 6.87
N PHE A 73 -11.24 -14.05 5.88
CA PHE A 73 -11.66 -13.94 4.49
C PHE A 73 -12.29 -15.24 4.01
N THR A 74 -13.36 -15.11 3.23
CA THR A 74 -14.12 -16.28 2.73
C THR A 74 -13.35 -17.14 1.72
N HIS A 75 -12.34 -16.55 1.08
CA HIS A 75 -11.48 -17.22 0.11
C HIS A 75 -10.09 -17.41 0.72
N PRO A 76 -9.73 -18.61 1.21
CA PRO A 76 -8.41 -18.86 1.80
C PRO A 76 -7.30 -18.55 0.82
N PHE A 77 -6.26 -17.85 1.27
CA PHE A 77 -5.07 -17.53 0.49
C PHE A 77 -3.79 -17.62 1.33
N GLU A 78 -2.69 -17.89 0.69
CA GLU A 78 -1.36 -17.89 1.28
C GLU A 78 -0.78 -16.46 1.21
N LEU A 79 -0.12 -16.00 2.28
CA LEU A 79 0.43 -14.64 2.37
C LEU A 79 1.88 -14.68 2.81
N HIS A 80 2.77 -14.07 2.02
CA HIS A 80 4.18 -13.88 2.34
C HIS A 80 4.58 -12.42 2.15
N ALA A 81 5.68 -12.01 2.81
CA ALA A 81 6.29 -10.70 2.65
C ALA A 81 7.63 -10.83 1.91
N ILE A 82 7.88 -9.95 0.93
CA ILE A 82 9.14 -9.94 0.17
C ILE A 82 9.72 -8.52 0.16
N THR A 83 10.97 -8.39 0.58
CA THR A 83 11.75 -7.16 0.47
C THR A 83 12.88 -7.33 -0.53
N ILE A 84 13.04 -6.39 -1.43
CA ILE A 84 14.24 -6.26 -2.27
C ILE A 84 15.19 -5.32 -1.56
N ASP A 85 16.25 -5.89 -0.98
CA ASP A 85 17.36 -5.11 -0.43
C ASP A 85 18.22 -4.62 -1.59
N MET A 86 18.35 -3.30 -1.69
CA MET A 86 19.04 -2.66 -2.81
C MET A 86 20.55 -2.49 -2.60
N GLY A 87 21.10 -2.93 -1.46
CA GLY A 87 22.50 -2.73 -1.12
C GLY A 87 22.81 -1.35 -0.52
N LEU A 88 21.81 -0.68 0.09
CA LEU A 88 21.96 0.62 0.76
C LEU A 88 22.28 0.48 2.27
N GLY A 89 22.50 -0.73 2.76
CA GLY A 89 22.76 -0.98 4.18
C GLY A 89 21.57 -0.68 5.09
N MET A 90 20.35 -0.89 4.61
CA MET A 90 19.13 -0.74 5.40
C MET A 90 18.96 -1.92 6.35
N ASP A 91 18.47 -1.66 7.56
CA ASP A 91 18.18 -2.70 8.55
C ASP A 91 16.70 -3.09 8.50
N TYR A 92 16.43 -4.34 8.19
CA TYR A 92 15.08 -4.92 8.13
C TYR A 92 14.76 -5.84 9.32
N SER A 93 15.57 -5.87 10.36
CA SER A 93 15.40 -6.77 11.52
C SER A 93 14.06 -6.55 12.24
N ALA A 94 13.67 -5.28 12.41
CA ALA A 94 12.39 -4.95 13.02
C ALA A 94 11.18 -5.33 12.14
N VAL A 95 11.35 -5.32 10.81
CA VAL A 95 10.33 -5.81 9.87
C VAL A 95 10.22 -7.33 9.95
N ALA A 96 11.34 -8.05 10.07
CA ALA A 96 11.35 -9.50 10.25
C ALA A 96 10.60 -9.89 11.52
N LYS A 97 10.86 -9.20 12.64
CA LYS A 97 10.14 -9.41 13.90
C LYS A 97 8.62 -9.17 13.76
N LEU A 98 8.22 -8.09 13.10
CA LEU A 98 6.80 -7.85 12.80
C LEU A 98 6.18 -9.01 12.02
N CYS A 99 6.87 -9.52 11.00
CA CYS A 99 6.39 -10.64 10.20
C CYS A 99 6.21 -11.93 11.04
N GLU A 100 7.12 -12.20 11.98
CA GLU A 100 6.98 -13.30 12.95
C GLU A 100 5.75 -13.11 13.83
N GLU A 101 5.55 -11.91 14.40
CA GLU A 101 4.41 -11.57 15.27
C GLU A 101 3.06 -11.75 14.57
N ILE A 102 2.97 -11.45 13.27
CA ILE A 102 1.73 -11.60 12.48
C ILE A 102 1.66 -12.93 11.71
N ASN A 103 2.58 -13.85 11.99
CA ASN A 103 2.67 -15.18 11.35
C ASN A 103 2.68 -15.13 9.82
N VAL A 104 3.56 -14.27 9.24
CA VAL A 104 3.77 -14.14 7.79
C VAL A 104 5.22 -14.47 7.46
N PRO A 105 5.50 -15.49 6.62
CA PRO A 105 6.86 -15.77 6.17
C PRO A 105 7.48 -14.57 5.45
N TYR A 106 8.74 -14.26 5.75
CA TYR A 106 9.44 -13.09 5.25
C TYR A 106 10.69 -13.48 4.45
N HIS A 107 10.81 -12.91 3.25
CA HIS A 107 11.91 -13.13 2.33
C HIS A 107 12.65 -11.84 2.04
N ILE A 108 13.97 -11.81 2.22
CA ILE A 108 14.83 -10.68 1.85
C ILE A 108 15.69 -11.11 0.67
N VAL A 109 15.49 -10.48 -0.47
CA VAL A 109 16.27 -10.69 -1.69
C VAL A 109 17.36 -9.62 -1.75
N LYS A 110 18.61 -10.01 -1.49
CA LYS A 110 19.76 -9.12 -1.57
C LYS A 110 20.13 -8.84 -3.02
N THR A 111 20.35 -7.57 -3.35
CA THR A 111 20.75 -7.15 -4.70
C THR A 111 21.80 -6.04 -4.64
N GLU A 112 22.50 -5.86 -5.75
CA GLU A 112 23.49 -4.78 -5.95
C GLU A 112 22.89 -3.61 -6.79
N ILE A 113 21.60 -3.35 -6.65
CA ILE A 113 20.89 -2.35 -7.48
C ILE A 113 21.45 -0.94 -7.23
N ALA A 114 21.63 -0.55 -5.96
CA ALA A 114 22.15 0.78 -5.64
C ALA A 114 23.60 0.98 -6.07
N PRO A 115 24.55 0.09 -5.78
CA PRO A 115 25.92 0.17 -6.32
C PRO A 115 25.95 0.25 -7.85
N ILE A 116 25.15 -0.55 -8.54
CA ILE A 116 25.09 -0.52 -10.02
C ILE A 116 24.67 0.86 -10.54
N ILE A 117 23.63 1.45 -9.92
CA ILE A 117 23.07 2.72 -10.39
C ILE A 117 23.94 3.91 -10.04
N PHE A 118 24.40 3.99 -8.80
CA PHE A 118 25.04 5.19 -8.27
C PHE A 118 26.55 5.18 -8.48
N ASP A 119 27.21 4.04 -8.34
CA ASP A 119 28.67 3.96 -8.38
C ASP A 119 29.20 3.59 -9.77
N HIS A 120 28.59 2.57 -10.40
CA HIS A 120 29.08 2.06 -11.69
C HIS A 120 28.53 2.82 -12.89
N ARG A 121 27.21 3.02 -12.99
CA ARG A 121 26.59 3.63 -14.17
C ARG A 121 26.45 5.14 -14.10
N LYS A 122 26.39 5.73 -12.90
CA LYS A 122 26.15 7.17 -12.67
C LYS A 122 24.98 7.70 -13.52
N GLU A 123 23.88 7.01 -13.44
CA GLU A 123 22.70 7.23 -14.29
C GLU A 123 22.14 8.66 -14.14
N LYS A 124 21.81 9.30 -15.25
CA LYS A 124 21.18 10.63 -15.25
C LYS A 124 19.78 10.61 -14.64
N ASN A 125 19.08 9.49 -14.75
CA ASN A 125 17.72 9.27 -14.22
C ASN A 125 17.68 8.07 -13.27
N PRO A 126 18.37 8.14 -12.12
CA PRO A 126 18.58 6.99 -11.25
C PRO A 126 17.26 6.40 -10.74
N CYS A 127 16.26 7.23 -10.45
CA CYS A 127 14.95 6.77 -9.94
C CYS A 127 14.21 5.86 -10.92
N SER A 128 14.22 6.18 -12.22
CA SER A 128 13.55 5.38 -13.24
C SER A 128 14.22 4.00 -13.40
N MET A 129 15.56 3.98 -13.44
CA MET A 129 16.32 2.73 -13.53
C MET A 129 16.15 1.89 -12.26
N CYS A 130 16.23 2.51 -11.08
CA CYS A 130 16.01 1.86 -9.80
C CYS A 130 14.62 1.18 -9.72
N ALA A 131 13.57 1.91 -10.10
CA ALA A 131 12.22 1.37 -10.11
C ALA A 131 12.08 0.17 -11.07
N LYS A 132 12.72 0.23 -12.25
CA LYS A 132 12.73 -0.85 -13.23
C LYS A 132 13.45 -2.11 -12.70
N MET A 133 14.66 -1.93 -12.13
CA MET A 133 15.46 -3.03 -11.59
C MET A 133 14.79 -3.67 -10.37
N ARG A 134 14.28 -2.86 -9.42
CA ARG A 134 13.51 -3.36 -8.27
C ARG A 134 12.30 -4.18 -8.69
N ARG A 135 11.54 -3.68 -9.66
CA ARG A 135 10.38 -4.42 -10.19
C ARG A 135 10.80 -5.74 -10.82
N GLY A 136 11.88 -5.75 -11.59
CA GLY A 136 12.42 -6.98 -12.18
C GLY A 136 12.82 -8.00 -11.11
N ALA A 137 13.61 -7.58 -10.11
CA ALA A 137 14.04 -8.44 -9.01
C ALA A 137 12.86 -8.98 -8.19
N LEU A 138 11.88 -8.13 -7.90
CA LEU A 138 10.69 -8.54 -7.16
C LEU A 138 9.84 -9.56 -7.95
N ASN A 139 9.60 -9.31 -9.23
CA ASN A 139 8.86 -10.24 -10.07
C ASN A 139 9.58 -11.59 -10.19
N GLN A 140 10.91 -11.58 -10.34
CA GLN A 140 11.68 -12.83 -10.39
C GLN A 140 11.57 -13.61 -9.07
N ALA A 141 11.72 -12.93 -7.92
CA ALA A 141 11.57 -13.57 -6.61
C ALA A 141 10.18 -14.18 -6.41
N ILE A 142 9.13 -13.52 -6.89
CA ILE A 142 7.75 -14.01 -6.84
C ILE A 142 7.60 -15.30 -7.65
N LEU A 143 8.18 -15.35 -8.85
CA LEU A 143 8.15 -16.55 -9.71
C LEU A 143 8.93 -17.70 -9.09
N ASP A 144 10.14 -17.43 -8.58
CA ASP A 144 11.02 -18.45 -7.98
C ASP A 144 10.37 -19.09 -6.74
N LEU A 145 9.57 -18.33 -6.00
CA LEU A 145 8.81 -18.79 -4.83
C LEU A 145 7.43 -19.38 -5.18
N GLY A 146 7.03 -19.36 -6.45
CA GLY A 146 5.77 -19.94 -6.92
C GLY A 146 4.52 -19.15 -6.53
N PHE A 147 4.63 -17.82 -6.35
CA PHE A 147 3.49 -16.95 -6.11
C PHE A 147 2.83 -16.51 -7.42
N ASN A 148 1.52 -16.33 -7.40
CA ASN A 148 0.75 -15.85 -8.56
C ASN A 148 0.31 -14.38 -8.43
N LYS A 149 0.35 -13.81 -7.22
CA LYS A 149 -0.08 -12.42 -6.97
C LYS A 149 0.94 -11.60 -6.21
N LEU A 150 1.01 -10.30 -6.58
CA LEU A 150 1.81 -9.28 -5.91
C LEU A 150 0.90 -8.18 -5.38
N ALA A 151 0.82 -8.02 -4.06
CA ALA A 151 0.11 -6.93 -3.42
C ALA A 151 1.04 -5.72 -3.21
N LEU A 152 0.59 -4.53 -3.62
CA LEU A 152 1.31 -3.28 -3.52
C LEU A 152 0.56 -2.26 -2.67
N GLY A 153 1.30 -1.51 -1.85
CA GLY A 153 0.78 -0.55 -0.86
C GLY A 153 0.26 0.77 -1.43
N HIS A 154 -0.21 0.81 -2.68
CA HIS A 154 -0.84 2.01 -3.22
C HIS A 154 -2.19 2.27 -2.56
N HIS A 155 -2.43 3.51 -2.18
CA HIS A 155 -3.64 3.94 -1.50
C HIS A 155 -4.46 4.94 -2.35
N TYR A 156 -5.54 5.46 -1.78
CA TYR A 156 -6.49 6.37 -2.44
C TYR A 156 -5.82 7.60 -3.06
N ASP A 157 -4.97 8.27 -2.27
CA ASP A 157 -4.30 9.50 -2.68
C ASP A 157 -3.28 9.24 -3.80
N ASP A 158 -2.58 8.09 -3.79
CA ASP A 158 -1.69 7.69 -4.90
C ASP A 158 -2.42 7.62 -6.25
N ALA A 159 -3.65 7.12 -6.24
CA ALA A 159 -4.45 7.03 -7.46
C ALA A 159 -4.84 8.42 -7.97
N VAL A 160 -5.30 9.30 -7.09
CA VAL A 160 -5.65 10.69 -7.43
C VAL A 160 -4.41 11.43 -7.94
N GLU A 161 -3.28 11.35 -7.22
CA GLU A 161 -2.02 11.98 -7.59
C GLU A 161 -1.54 11.48 -8.97
N THR A 162 -1.57 10.17 -9.19
CA THR A 162 -1.13 9.58 -10.47
C THR A 162 -2.02 10.00 -11.63
N PHE A 163 -3.33 10.07 -11.43
CA PHE A 163 -4.25 10.55 -12.43
C PHE A 163 -3.97 12.02 -12.81
N VAL A 164 -3.81 12.89 -11.82
CA VAL A 164 -3.49 14.30 -12.03
C VAL A 164 -2.11 14.47 -12.68
N MET A 165 -1.11 13.69 -12.27
CA MET A 165 0.22 13.67 -12.91
C MET A 165 0.13 13.33 -14.39
N ASN A 166 -0.58 12.27 -14.76
CA ASN A 166 -0.74 11.85 -16.13
C ASN A 166 -1.46 12.92 -16.97
N LEU A 167 -2.48 13.56 -16.39
CA LEU A 167 -3.21 14.64 -17.04
C LEU A 167 -2.32 15.86 -17.32
N LEU A 168 -1.53 16.30 -16.32
CA LEU A 168 -0.76 17.53 -16.40
C LEU A 168 0.56 17.37 -17.17
N PHE A 169 1.27 16.26 -16.98
CA PHE A 169 2.62 16.10 -17.51
C PHE A 169 2.69 15.20 -18.75
N GLU A 170 1.73 14.28 -18.90
CA GLU A 170 1.73 13.35 -20.03
C GLU A 170 0.59 13.63 -21.03
N GLY A 171 -0.32 14.56 -20.71
CA GLY A 171 -1.46 14.92 -21.55
C GLY A 171 -2.42 13.77 -21.81
N ARG A 172 -2.52 12.81 -20.89
CA ARG A 172 -3.38 11.64 -21.05
C ARG A 172 -4.28 11.41 -19.83
N ILE A 173 -5.47 10.91 -20.10
CA ILE A 173 -6.40 10.42 -19.08
C ILE A 173 -5.98 8.98 -18.75
N GLY A 174 -5.46 8.74 -17.54
CA GLY A 174 -4.99 7.43 -17.14
C GLY A 174 -4.48 7.37 -15.71
N CYS A 175 -4.49 6.16 -15.16
CA CYS A 175 -3.93 5.83 -13.86
C CYS A 175 -3.40 4.39 -13.90
N PHE A 176 -2.67 3.96 -12.87
CA PHE A 176 -2.43 2.53 -12.68
C PHE A 176 -3.76 1.81 -12.38
N GLN A 177 -3.85 0.55 -12.75
CA GLN A 177 -5.07 -0.24 -12.57
C GLN A 177 -5.16 -0.80 -11.14
N PRO A 178 -6.37 -1.02 -10.57
CA PRO A 178 -6.57 -1.75 -9.31
C PRO A 178 -5.98 -3.16 -9.35
N VAL A 179 -6.17 -3.85 -10.48
CA VAL A 179 -5.60 -5.15 -10.81
C VAL A 179 -4.85 -5.03 -12.14
N THR A 180 -3.60 -5.47 -12.20
CA THR A 180 -2.76 -5.41 -13.39
C THR A 180 -2.19 -6.79 -13.69
N ASN A 181 -2.53 -7.36 -14.84
CA ASN A 181 -1.90 -8.58 -15.33
C ASN A 181 -0.55 -8.25 -15.97
N LEU A 182 0.50 -8.94 -15.54
CA LEU A 182 1.81 -8.81 -16.15
C LEU A 182 2.02 -9.93 -17.17
N ASP A 183 1.66 -9.67 -18.43
CA ASP A 183 1.61 -10.68 -19.51
C ASP A 183 2.89 -11.50 -19.65
N ARG A 184 4.06 -10.89 -19.41
CA ARG A 184 5.36 -11.58 -19.54
C ARG A 184 5.65 -12.59 -18.43
N THR A 185 5.05 -12.41 -17.26
CA THR A 185 5.34 -13.21 -16.06
C THR A 185 4.13 -13.99 -15.56
N GLY A 186 2.94 -13.62 -16.00
CA GLY A 186 1.69 -14.17 -15.47
C GLY A 186 1.34 -13.70 -14.06
N ILE A 187 2.16 -12.85 -13.45
CA ILE A 187 1.89 -12.31 -12.10
C ILE A 187 0.76 -11.30 -12.19
N ILE A 188 -0.17 -11.37 -11.24
CA ILE A 188 -1.25 -10.40 -11.09
C ILE A 188 -0.89 -9.44 -9.97
N GLN A 189 -0.71 -8.15 -10.30
CA GLN A 189 -0.53 -7.10 -9.30
C GLN A 189 -1.86 -6.60 -8.80
N ILE A 190 -2.03 -6.52 -7.48
CA ILE A 190 -3.24 -6.05 -6.80
C ILE A 190 -2.94 -4.88 -5.86
N ARG A 191 -3.91 -4.00 -5.63
CA ARG A 191 -3.78 -2.79 -4.80
C ARG A 191 -4.93 -2.67 -3.81
N PRO A 192 -4.91 -3.46 -2.72
CA PRO A 192 -6.06 -3.61 -1.82
C PRO A 192 -6.39 -2.35 -1.00
N MET A 193 -5.47 -1.37 -0.91
CA MET A 193 -5.69 -0.17 -0.09
C MET A 193 -6.27 1.03 -0.86
N LEU A 194 -6.74 0.86 -2.09
CA LEU A 194 -7.26 1.98 -2.90
C LEU A 194 -8.47 2.72 -2.29
N TYR A 195 -9.14 2.14 -1.31
CA TYR A 195 -10.24 2.80 -0.60
C TYR A 195 -9.81 3.44 0.73
N ILE A 196 -8.51 3.45 1.02
CA ILE A 196 -7.96 4.04 2.25
C ILE A 196 -7.18 5.30 1.91
N HIS A 197 -7.51 6.41 2.58
CA HIS A 197 -6.78 7.67 2.44
C HIS A 197 -5.41 7.62 3.12
N GLU A 198 -4.41 8.31 2.56
CA GLU A 198 -3.04 8.40 3.08
C GLU A 198 -3.02 8.77 4.57
N ARG A 199 -3.77 9.81 4.97
CA ARG A 199 -3.85 10.23 6.38
C ARG A 199 -4.29 9.11 7.32
N THR A 200 -5.13 8.19 6.85
CA THR A 200 -5.58 7.05 7.65
C THR A 200 -4.49 6.00 7.76
N VAL A 201 -3.73 5.80 6.67
CA VAL A 201 -2.54 4.93 6.65
C VAL A 201 -1.49 5.46 7.63
N ASP A 202 -1.20 6.76 7.60
CA ASP A 202 -0.25 7.41 8.50
C ASP A 202 -0.63 7.22 9.96
N ASN A 203 -1.88 7.55 10.30
CA ASN A 203 -2.38 7.42 11.66
C ASN A 203 -2.33 5.97 12.16
N PHE A 204 -2.63 5.01 11.30
CA PHE A 204 -2.57 3.60 11.66
C PHE A 204 -1.12 3.14 11.88
N ALA A 205 -0.19 3.52 11.01
CA ALA A 205 1.23 3.20 11.14
C ALA A 205 1.82 3.75 12.46
N ILE A 206 1.48 5.00 12.81
CA ILE A 206 1.93 5.65 14.05
C ILE A 206 1.32 4.93 15.28
N ARG A 207 0.01 4.72 15.30
CA ARG A 207 -0.68 4.08 16.44
C ARG A 207 -0.21 2.65 16.71
N LYS A 208 0.08 1.90 15.64
CA LYS A 208 0.60 0.53 15.73
C LYS A 208 2.13 0.49 15.92
N ALA A 209 2.79 1.65 16.01
CA ALA A 209 4.25 1.75 16.10
C ALA A 209 4.96 0.85 15.07
N LEU A 210 4.46 0.84 13.82
CA LEU A 210 5.02 -0.02 12.78
C LEU A 210 6.50 0.31 12.53
N PRO A 211 7.36 -0.68 12.34
CA PRO A 211 8.80 -0.51 12.19
C PRO A 211 9.17 0.05 10.81
N VAL A 212 8.88 1.32 10.57
CA VAL A 212 9.24 2.00 9.33
C VAL A 212 10.76 2.11 9.22
N VAL A 213 11.31 1.57 8.14
CA VAL A 213 12.75 1.57 7.87
C VAL A 213 13.17 2.91 7.30
N GLU A 214 14.23 3.48 7.84
CA GLU A 214 14.80 4.73 7.35
C GLU A 214 15.32 4.56 5.91
N ASN A 215 14.85 5.44 5.01
CA ASN A 215 15.30 5.42 3.62
C ASN A 215 16.67 6.09 3.47
N ARG A 216 17.68 5.31 3.09
CA ARG A 216 19.06 5.77 2.85
C ARG A 216 19.36 6.11 1.39
N CYS A 217 18.32 6.29 0.56
CA CYS A 217 18.51 6.67 -0.84
C CYS A 217 19.12 8.07 -0.95
N PRO A 218 20.22 8.26 -1.70
CA PRO A 218 20.90 9.55 -1.84
C PRO A 218 20.17 10.56 -2.74
N VAL A 219 19.11 10.14 -3.45
CA VAL A 219 18.39 11.01 -4.37
C VAL A 219 17.44 11.92 -3.61
N ASP A 220 17.44 13.21 -3.99
CA ASP A 220 16.51 14.21 -3.48
C ASP A 220 15.05 13.76 -3.66
N LYS A 221 14.24 14.04 -2.64
CA LYS A 221 12.81 13.68 -2.58
C LYS A 221 11.92 14.63 -3.37
N THR A 222 12.44 15.74 -3.89
CA THR A 222 11.69 16.70 -4.70
C THR A 222 11.40 16.12 -6.08
N THR A 223 10.20 15.63 -6.26
CA THR A 223 9.76 15.00 -7.50
C THR A 223 8.50 15.68 -8.03
N LYS A 224 8.17 15.46 -9.31
CA LYS A 224 6.89 15.90 -9.89
C LYS A 224 5.67 15.41 -9.11
N ARG A 225 5.79 14.29 -8.40
CA ARG A 225 4.74 13.82 -7.50
C ARG A 225 4.54 14.77 -6.31
N THR A 226 5.62 15.32 -5.75
CA THR A 226 5.53 16.31 -4.66
C THR A 226 4.83 17.58 -5.13
N GLU A 227 5.17 18.06 -6.33
CA GLU A 227 4.50 19.24 -6.93
C GLU A 227 2.99 19.01 -7.10
N VAL A 228 2.60 17.83 -7.58
CA VAL A 228 1.17 17.48 -7.74
C VAL A 228 0.48 17.31 -6.38
N LYS A 229 1.15 16.75 -5.39
CA LYS A 229 0.61 16.62 -4.04
C LYS A 229 0.31 18.00 -3.43
N ASP A 230 1.22 18.94 -3.57
CA ASP A 230 1.04 20.33 -3.12
C ASP A 230 -0.08 21.04 -3.89
N LEU A 231 -0.17 20.82 -5.20
CA LEU A 231 -1.25 21.36 -6.03
C LEU A 231 -2.62 20.82 -5.56
N ILE A 232 -2.74 19.51 -5.37
CA ILE A 232 -3.97 18.87 -4.89
C ILE A 232 -4.32 19.39 -3.49
N TYR A 233 -3.34 19.54 -2.60
CA TYR A 233 -3.54 20.10 -1.28
C TYR A 233 -4.12 21.53 -1.37
N ASN A 234 -3.52 22.40 -2.16
CA ASN A 234 -3.97 23.79 -2.34
C ASN A 234 -5.39 23.87 -2.95
N LEU A 235 -5.65 23.06 -3.98
CA LEU A 235 -6.99 22.99 -4.59
C LEU A 235 -8.04 22.45 -3.61
N SER A 236 -7.68 21.53 -2.74
CA SER A 236 -8.59 20.94 -1.74
C SER A 236 -9.01 21.97 -0.67
N GLN A 237 -8.28 23.09 -0.51
CA GLN A 237 -8.71 24.18 0.37
C GLN A 237 -9.94 24.91 -0.19
N THR A 238 -10.02 25.00 -1.53
CA THR A 238 -11.17 25.65 -2.22
C THR A 238 -12.26 24.63 -2.55
N TYR A 239 -11.87 23.40 -2.88
CA TYR A 239 -12.75 22.30 -3.26
C TYR A 239 -12.53 21.10 -2.34
N PRO A 240 -13.16 21.06 -1.16
CA PRO A 240 -12.93 19.99 -0.17
C PRO A 240 -13.13 18.57 -0.69
N ASP A 241 -14.08 18.38 -1.62
CA ASP A 241 -14.41 17.07 -2.22
C ASP A 241 -13.58 16.75 -3.48
N LEU A 242 -12.49 17.48 -3.74
CA LEU A 242 -11.71 17.32 -4.99
C LEU A 242 -11.24 15.88 -5.20
N LYS A 243 -10.65 15.28 -4.17
CA LYS A 243 -10.13 13.92 -4.26
C LYS A 243 -11.23 12.90 -4.52
N GLU A 244 -12.36 13.03 -3.83
CA GLU A 244 -13.54 12.16 -3.98
C GLU A 244 -14.15 12.30 -5.38
N ARG A 245 -14.19 13.51 -5.92
CA ARG A 245 -14.68 13.76 -7.28
C ARG A 245 -13.76 13.16 -8.34
N VAL A 246 -12.44 13.33 -8.20
CA VAL A 246 -11.46 12.76 -9.13
C VAL A 246 -11.50 11.23 -9.09
N PHE A 247 -11.45 10.63 -7.90
CA PHE A 247 -11.51 9.18 -7.74
C PHE A 247 -12.84 8.61 -8.26
N GLY A 248 -13.96 9.25 -7.92
CA GLY A 248 -15.27 8.86 -8.40
C GLY A 248 -15.44 9.03 -9.92
N ALA A 249 -14.76 10.00 -10.55
CA ALA A 249 -14.72 10.13 -12.00
C ALA A 249 -14.00 8.94 -12.66
N MET A 250 -12.86 8.50 -12.12
CA MET A 250 -12.17 7.30 -12.60
C MET A 250 -13.04 6.04 -12.54
N GLN A 251 -13.93 5.94 -11.53
CA GLN A 251 -14.82 4.80 -11.37
C GLN A 251 -16.09 4.86 -12.25
N ARG A 252 -16.61 6.05 -12.53
CA ARG A 252 -17.87 6.25 -13.29
C ARG A 252 -17.68 6.31 -14.80
N TYR A 253 -16.58 6.90 -15.24
CA TYR A 253 -16.22 6.98 -16.65
C TYR A 253 -15.00 6.08 -16.85
N PRO A 254 -15.22 4.82 -17.19
CA PRO A 254 -14.27 3.79 -16.93
C PRO A 254 -12.98 4.05 -17.69
N LEU A 255 -12.00 4.44 -16.93
CA LEU A 255 -10.65 4.06 -17.32
C LEU A 255 -10.64 2.53 -17.31
N PRO A 256 -10.03 1.88 -18.30
CA PRO A 256 -9.96 0.42 -18.33
C PRO A 256 -9.58 -0.14 -16.96
N GLU A 257 -10.25 -1.20 -16.54
CA GLU A 257 -10.01 -1.90 -15.27
C GLU A 257 -10.38 -1.14 -13.97
N TRP A 258 -11.09 -0.01 -14.06
CA TRP A 258 -11.50 0.77 -12.88
C TRP A 258 -12.97 0.64 -12.52
N GLU A 259 -13.77 -0.06 -13.32
CA GLU A 259 -15.17 -0.33 -13.00
C GLU A 259 -15.26 -1.40 -11.91
N PRO A 260 -15.85 -1.11 -10.72
CA PRO A 260 -16.05 -2.12 -9.69
C PRO A 260 -16.96 -3.24 -10.18
N GLN A 261 -16.48 -4.48 -10.12
CA GLN A 261 -17.25 -5.67 -10.52
C GLN A 261 -18.09 -6.27 -9.37
N GLY A 262 -17.91 -5.74 -8.15
CA GLY A 262 -18.54 -6.21 -6.92
C GLY A 262 -20.00 -5.79 -6.75
N ARG A 263 -20.60 -6.16 -5.60
CA ARG A 263 -22.03 -5.96 -5.26
C ARG A 263 -22.49 -4.49 -5.17
N TYR A 264 -21.57 -3.53 -5.20
CA TYR A 264 -21.86 -2.10 -5.09
C TYR A 264 -22.06 -1.43 -6.46
N LYS A 265 -22.93 -1.99 -7.29
CA LYS A 265 -23.51 -1.19 -8.37
C LYS A 265 -24.45 -0.18 -7.71
N ARG A 266 -24.12 1.13 -7.82
CA ARG A 266 -25.09 2.17 -7.46
C ARG A 266 -26.39 1.90 -8.22
N PRO A 267 -27.57 2.06 -7.59
CA PRO A 267 -28.82 2.08 -8.34
C PRO A 267 -28.66 3.07 -9.50
N LYS A 268 -28.96 2.66 -10.72
CA LYS A 268 -29.08 3.61 -11.84
C LYS A 268 -30.06 4.67 -11.39
N GLU A 269 -29.63 5.93 -11.37
CA GLU A 269 -30.56 7.04 -11.26
C GLU A 269 -31.57 6.84 -12.41
N GLN A 270 -32.80 6.61 -12.04
CA GLN A 270 -33.89 6.51 -13.02
C GLN A 270 -34.02 7.90 -13.65
N GLU A 271 -33.79 8.00 -14.96
CA GLU A 271 -34.14 9.15 -15.78
C GLU A 271 -35.62 9.45 -15.71
#